data_6b7677ae4566896c05e272c294ad6d34
#
_entry.id   6b7677ae4566896c05e272c294ad6d34
#
_cell.length_a   1.000
_cell.length_b   1.000
_cell.length_c   1.000
_cell.angle_alpha   90.00
_cell.angle_beta   90.00
_cell.angle_gamma   90.00
#
_symmetry.space_group_name_H-M   'P 1'
#
loop_
_entity.id
_entity.type
_entity.pdbx_description
1 polymer ?
#
loop_
_entity_poly.entity_id
_entity_poly.type
_entity_poly.pdbx_seq_one_letter_code
_entity_poly.pdbx_strand_id
1 'polypeptide(L)'
;MWQETAARNQDPLIEKQKMSAYTYLMKMGPALTSKAASEKAVLLYKAALKQLPKILSIYQSNLTVPQARKLIKDRFYQNADVRDPRVAEILVYRGAMELDEIVNQYPHEDQFRYYIEGEPVRARDKFMAQKPDYLDQLLSDFEPDI
;
A
#
# COMPACT_ATOMS: atom_id res chain seq x y z
N MET A 1 -4.98 28.59 -36.63
CA MET A 1 -3.72 28.35 -35.89
C MET A 1 -3.89 27.86 -34.46
N TRP A 2 -5.01 28.11 -33.82
CA TRP A 2 -5.23 27.71 -32.41
C TRP A 2 -5.96 26.37 -32.20
N GLN A 3 -6.41 25.73 -33.32
CA GLN A 3 -7.14 24.46 -33.23
C GLN A 3 -6.25 23.19 -33.33
N GLU A 4 -5.00 23.34 -33.75
CA GLU A 4 -4.08 22.18 -33.90
C GLU A 4 -3.37 21.75 -32.57
N THR A 5 -3.38 22.60 -31.55
CA THR A 5 -2.74 22.28 -30.27
C THR A 5 -3.61 21.42 -29.34
N ALA A 6 -4.92 21.37 -29.57
CA ALA A 6 -5.82 20.54 -28.77
C ALA A 6 -5.79 19.05 -29.15
N ALA A 7 -5.45 18.73 -30.38
CA ALA A 7 -5.41 17.34 -30.89
C ALA A 7 -4.15 16.56 -30.47
N ARG A 8 -3.07 17.24 -30.07
CA ARG A 8 -1.80 16.58 -29.69
C ARG A 8 -1.82 15.94 -28.27
N ASN A 9 -2.83 16.23 -27.48
CA ASN A 9 -2.96 15.69 -26.11
C ASN A 9 -3.83 14.42 -26.03
N GLN A 10 -4.26 13.88 -27.16
CA GLN A 10 -5.13 12.70 -27.22
C GLN A 10 -4.39 11.41 -27.64
N ASP A 11 -3.08 11.37 -27.53
CA ASP A 11 -2.33 10.13 -27.72
C ASP A 11 -2.72 9.14 -26.61
N PRO A 12 -3.32 7.98 -26.96
CA PRO A 12 -3.78 7.00 -25.97
C PRO A 12 -2.63 6.49 -25.10
N LEU A 13 -1.38 6.63 -25.54
CA LEU A 13 -0.19 6.30 -24.77
C LEU A 13 0.12 7.35 -23.69
N ILE A 14 -0.14 8.63 -23.99
CA ILE A 14 0.04 9.74 -23.03
C ILE A 14 -1.07 9.70 -21.97
N GLU A 15 -2.28 9.35 -22.37
CA GLU A 15 -3.40 9.19 -21.46
C GLU A 15 -3.18 8.03 -20.49
N LYS A 16 -2.64 6.90 -20.97
CA LYS A 16 -2.23 5.77 -20.12
C LYS A 16 -1.14 6.13 -19.08
N GLN A 17 -0.25 7.05 -19.44
CA GLN A 17 0.81 7.49 -18.52
C GLN A 17 0.34 8.47 -17.43
N LYS A 18 -0.74 9.21 -17.71
CA LYS A 18 -1.33 10.19 -16.76
C LYS A 18 -2.41 9.57 -15.86
N MET A 19 -2.89 8.39 -16.20
CA MET A 19 -3.97 7.73 -15.48
C MET A 19 -3.45 7.06 -14.22
N SER A 20 -4.18 7.20 -13.12
CA SER A 20 -3.85 6.48 -11.88
C SER A 20 -4.01 4.96 -12.08
N ALA A 21 -3.26 4.19 -11.30
CA ALA A 21 -3.34 2.74 -11.33
C ALA A 21 -4.78 2.24 -11.04
N TYR A 22 -5.45 2.87 -10.09
CA TYR A 22 -6.84 2.56 -9.75
C TYR A 22 -7.79 2.78 -10.93
N THR A 23 -7.73 3.94 -11.56
CA THR A 23 -8.59 4.27 -12.72
C THR A 23 -8.34 3.32 -13.90
N TYR A 24 -7.08 2.97 -14.14
CA TYR A 24 -6.72 2.03 -15.20
C TYR A 24 -7.29 0.63 -14.95
N LEU A 25 -7.15 0.11 -13.72
CA LEU A 25 -7.68 -1.19 -13.33
C LEU A 25 -9.21 -1.22 -13.35
N MET A 26 -9.87 -0.14 -12.96
CA MET A 26 -11.33 -0.01 -13.03
C MET A 26 -11.86 -0.08 -14.48
N LYS A 27 -11.15 0.50 -15.42
CA LYS A 27 -11.50 0.44 -16.86
C LYS A 27 -11.41 -0.97 -17.46
N MET A 28 -10.63 -1.85 -16.86
CA MET A 28 -10.51 -3.25 -17.33
C MET A 28 -11.76 -4.09 -17.08
N GLY A 29 -12.71 -3.60 -16.30
CA GLY A 29 -13.90 -4.33 -15.91
C GLY A 29 -13.67 -5.41 -14.84
N PRO A 30 -14.70 -6.16 -14.45
CA PRO A 30 -14.61 -7.16 -13.38
C PRO A 30 -13.77 -8.37 -13.79
N ALA A 31 -13.00 -8.90 -12.84
CA ALA A 31 -12.27 -10.15 -13.01
C ALA A 31 -13.20 -11.34 -12.75
N LEU A 32 -13.60 -12.03 -13.80
CA LEU A 32 -14.48 -13.20 -13.71
C LEU A 32 -13.72 -14.50 -13.43
N THR A 33 -12.42 -14.52 -13.71
CA THR A 33 -11.57 -15.71 -13.55
C THR A 33 -10.37 -15.40 -12.66
N SER A 34 -9.83 -16.43 -12.02
CA SER A 34 -8.60 -16.33 -11.22
C SER A 34 -7.42 -15.81 -12.03
N LYS A 35 -7.34 -16.18 -13.31
CA LYS A 35 -6.30 -15.69 -14.23
C LYS A 35 -6.42 -14.18 -14.46
N ALA A 36 -7.63 -13.66 -14.70
CA ALA A 36 -7.85 -12.24 -14.88
C ALA A 36 -7.52 -11.43 -13.62
N ALA A 37 -7.85 -11.95 -12.44
CA ALA A 37 -7.47 -11.35 -11.16
C ALA A 37 -5.95 -11.31 -10.96
N SER A 38 -5.25 -12.39 -11.32
CA SER A 38 -3.80 -12.45 -11.26
C SER A 38 -3.12 -11.47 -12.23
N GLU A 39 -3.65 -11.30 -13.43
CA GLU A 39 -3.17 -10.31 -14.40
C GLU A 39 -3.31 -8.89 -13.86
N LYS A 40 -4.43 -8.57 -13.21
CA LYS A 40 -4.61 -7.28 -12.53
C LYS A 40 -3.62 -7.07 -11.38
N ALA A 41 -3.37 -8.10 -10.58
CA ALA A 41 -2.38 -8.05 -9.50
C ALA A 41 -0.97 -7.77 -10.05
N VAL A 42 -0.58 -8.41 -11.14
CA VAL A 42 0.71 -8.16 -11.81
C VAL A 42 0.82 -6.73 -12.35
N LEU A 43 -0.26 -6.20 -12.92
CA LEU A 43 -0.29 -4.80 -13.37
C LEU A 43 -0.13 -3.83 -12.22
N LEU A 44 -0.80 -4.07 -11.09
CA LEU A 44 -0.63 -3.27 -9.87
C LEU A 44 0.81 -3.33 -9.35
N TYR A 45 1.40 -4.52 -9.30
CA TYR A 45 2.78 -4.70 -8.88
C TYR A 45 3.76 -3.91 -9.75
N LYS A 46 3.61 -4.00 -11.08
CA LYS A 46 4.43 -3.22 -12.02
C LYS A 46 4.24 -1.71 -11.84
N ALA A 47 3.01 -1.25 -11.62
CA ALA A 47 2.73 0.15 -11.36
C ALA A 47 3.40 0.63 -10.06
N ALA A 48 3.33 -0.15 -9.00
CA ALA A 48 4.00 0.14 -7.73
C ALA A 48 5.53 0.24 -7.90
N LEU A 49 6.14 -0.70 -8.60
CA LEU A 49 7.59 -0.67 -8.86
C LEU A 49 8.01 0.54 -9.70
N LYS A 50 7.20 0.94 -10.65
CA LYS A 50 7.46 2.12 -11.48
C LYS A 50 7.45 3.42 -10.68
N GLN A 51 6.55 3.52 -9.71
CA GLN A 51 6.42 4.70 -8.85
C GLN A 51 7.40 4.72 -7.68
N LEU A 52 8.03 3.60 -7.39
CA LEU A 52 8.85 3.42 -6.19
C LEU A 52 9.98 4.44 -6.02
N PRO A 53 10.81 4.77 -7.03
CA PRO A 53 11.85 5.78 -6.88
C PRO A 53 11.30 7.14 -6.49
N LYS A 54 10.18 7.53 -7.10
CA LYS A 54 9.49 8.79 -6.80
C LYS A 54 8.95 8.80 -5.36
N ILE A 55 8.33 7.72 -4.93
CA ILE A 55 7.78 7.56 -3.58
C ILE A 55 8.88 7.67 -2.53
N LEU A 56 9.98 6.96 -2.70
CA LEU A 56 11.12 7.01 -1.78
C LEU A 56 11.72 8.42 -1.66
N SER A 57 11.77 9.16 -2.78
CA SER A 57 12.24 10.55 -2.79
C SER A 57 11.29 11.49 -2.07
N ILE A 58 9.98 11.36 -2.30
CA ILE A 58 8.95 12.20 -1.68
C ILE A 58 8.95 12.05 -0.17
N TYR A 59 8.98 10.80 0.32
CA TYR A 59 8.94 10.49 1.76
C TYR A 59 10.32 10.49 2.42
N GLN A 60 11.38 10.85 1.70
CA GLN A 60 12.74 10.88 2.21
C GLN A 60 13.12 9.61 2.97
N SER A 61 12.70 8.47 2.44
CA SER A 61 12.91 7.17 3.06
C SER A 61 14.39 6.78 3.03
N ASN A 62 14.87 6.20 4.12
CA ASN A 62 16.21 5.64 4.22
C ASN A 62 16.36 4.29 3.49
N LEU A 63 15.26 3.75 2.98
CA LEU A 63 15.27 2.49 2.25
C LEU A 63 15.88 2.65 0.86
N THR A 64 16.70 1.68 0.47
CA THR A 64 17.17 1.58 -0.91
C THR A 64 16.07 0.99 -1.82
N VAL A 65 16.13 1.29 -3.11
CA VAL A 65 15.16 0.74 -4.09
C VAL A 65 15.08 -0.79 -4.04
N PRO A 66 16.18 -1.56 -3.97
CA PRO A 66 16.11 -3.01 -3.83
C PRO A 66 15.41 -3.49 -2.55
N GLN A 67 15.64 -2.83 -1.43
CA GLN A 67 14.99 -3.16 -0.15
C GLN A 67 13.49 -2.90 -0.20
N ALA A 68 13.09 -1.74 -0.70
CA ALA A 68 11.68 -1.39 -0.87
C ALA A 68 10.97 -2.32 -1.87
N ARG A 69 11.64 -2.70 -2.95
CA ARG A 69 11.13 -3.68 -3.91
C ARG A 69 10.86 -5.03 -3.27
N LYS A 70 11.76 -5.49 -2.41
CA LYS A 70 11.58 -6.73 -1.66
C LYS A 70 10.37 -6.65 -0.73
N LEU A 71 10.22 -5.56 0.02
CA LEU A 71 9.09 -5.36 0.91
C LEU A 71 7.74 -5.35 0.16
N ILE A 72 7.67 -4.69 -0.99
CA ILE A 72 6.47 -4.71 -1.83
C ILE A 72 6.19 -6.13 -2.32
N LYS A 73 7.20 -6.85 -2.78
CA LYS A 73 7.06 -8.24 -3.21
C LYS A 73 6.51 -9.13 -2.09
N ASP A 74 7.04 -9.00 -0.88
CA ASP A 74 6.59 -9.76 0.28
C ASP A 74 5.12 -9.47 0.61
N ARG A 75 4.68 -8.21 0.46
CA ARG A 75 3.27 -7.81 0.62
C ARG A 75 2.35 -8.52 -0.38
N PHE A 76 2.75 -8.63 -1.63
CA PHE A 76 1.97 -9.37 -2.64
C PHE A 76 1.94 -10.87 -2.35
N TYR A 77 3.04 -11.45 -1.88
CA TYR A 77 3.10 -12.87 -1.52
C TYR A 77 2.26 -13.23 -0.29
N GLN A 78 2.02 -12.32 0.63
CA GLN A 78 1.11 -12.55 1.77
C GLN A 78 -0.30 -12.95 1.33
N ASN A 79 -0.73 -12.51 0.16
CA ASN A 79 -2.03 -12.81 -0.40
C ASN A 79 -1.98 -13.83 -1.55
N ALA A 80 -0.87 -14.55 -1.71
CA ALA A 80 -0.70 -15.53 -2.79
C ALA A 80 -1.68 -16.72 -2.71
N ASP A 81 -2.19 -17.03 -1.51
CA ASP A 81 -3.11 -18.14 -1.28
C ASP A 81 -4.58 -17.81 -1.64
N VAL A 82 -4.87 -16.56 -1.98
CA VAL A 82 -6.23 -16.15 -2.36
C VAL A 82 -6.59 -16.74 -3.73
N ARG A 83 -7.59 -17.61 -3.74
CA ARG A 83 -8.04 -18.29 -4.95
C ARG A 83 -9.35 -17.74 -5.52
N ASP A 84 -10.20 -17.13 -4.68
CA ASP A 84 -11.44 -16.52 -5.13
C ASP A 84 -11.14 -15.26 -5.94
N PRO A 85 -11.55 -15.20 -7.23
CA PRO A 85 -11.30 -14.04 -8.07
C PRO A 85 -11.94 -12.74 -7.55
N ARG A 86 -13.05 -12.82 -6.84
CA ARG A 86 -13.73 -11.65 -6.27
C ARG A 86 -12.92 -11.06 -5.11
N VAL A 87 -12.41 -11.91 -4.23
CA VAL A 87 -11.58 -11.48 -3.10
C VAL A 87 -10.26 -10.90 -3.61
N ALA A 88 -9.62 -11.56 -4.57
CA ALA A 88 -8.40 -11.08 -5.20
C ALA A 88 -8.59 -9.70 -5.87
N GLU A 89 -9.71 -9.50 -6.54
CA GLU A 89 -10.04 -8.23 -7.18
C GLU A 89 -10.22 -7.10 -6.16
N ILE A 90 -10.92 -7.35 -5.06
CA ILE A 90 -11.08 -6.39 -3.97
C ILE A 90 -9.71 -5.98 -3.39
N LEU A 91 -8.83 -6.95 -3.15
CA LEU A 91 -7.47 -6.69 -2.66
C LEU A 91 -6.65 -5.87 -3.65
N VAL A 92 -6.77 -6.15 -4.95
CA VAL A 92 -6.08 -5.38 -6.00
C VAL A 92 -6.57 -3.94 -6.03
N TYR A 93 -7.87 -3.69 -5.99
CA TYR A 93 -8.42 -2.34 -5.96
C TYR A 93 -8.04 -1.58 -4.70
N ARG A 94 -8.05 -2.26 -3.55
CA ARG A 94 -7.57 -1.66 -2.31
C ARG A 94 -6.10 -1.25 -2.39
N GLY A 95 -5.25 -2.13 -2.91
CA GLY A 95 -3.84 -1.82 -3.13
C GLY A 95 -3.61 -0.69 -4.12
N ALA A 96 -4.43 -0.60 -5.18
CA ALA A 96 -4.37 0.49 -6.14
C ALA A 96 -4.77 1.83 -5.51
N MET A 97 -5.78 1.85 -4.67
CA MET A 97 -6.18 3.05 -3.91
C MET A 97 -5.09 3.50 -2.96
N GLU A 98 -4.49 2.57 -2.21
CA GLU A 98 -3.36 2.84 -1.31
C GLU A 98 -2.16 3.41 -2.08
N LEU A 99 -1.85 2.87 -3.25
CA LEU A 99 -0.78 3.38 -4.11
C LEU A 99 -1.06 4.82 -4.56
N ASP A 100 -2.28 5.11 -4.99
CA ASP A 100 -2.68 6.46 -5.42
C ASP A 100 -2.61 7.46 -4.26
N GLU A 101 -3.02 7.06 -3.07
CA GLU A 101 -2.89 7.88 -1.85
C GLU A 101 -1.43 8.21 -1.54
N ILE A 102 -0.55 7.21 -1.62
CA ILE A 102 0.89 7.40 -1.39
C ILE A 102 1.50 8.33 -2.43
N VAL A 103 1.19 8.14 -3.70
CA VAL A 103 1.71 8.99 -4.80
C VAL A 103 1.22 10.43 -4.66
N ASN A 104 0.01 10.64 -4.17
CA ASN A 104 -0.57 11.97 -3.94
C ASN A 104 -0.19 12.58 -2.58
N GLN A 105 0.65 11.91 -1.80
CA GLN A 105 1.18 12.40 -0.52
C GLN A 105 0.13 12.65 0.57
N TYR A 106 -0.99 11.95 0.54
CA TYR A 106 -1.99 12.04 1.60
C TYR A 106 -1.55 11.44 2.93
N PRO A 107 -0.85 10.27 2.97
CA PRO A 107 -0.38 9.72 4.23
C PRO A 107 0.85 10.47 4.77
N HIS A 108 0.91 10.58 6.08
CA HIS A 108 2.10 11.07 6.79
C HIS A 108 3.26 10.06 6.67
N GLU A 109 4.50 10.50 6.90
CA GLU A 109 5.70 9.63 6.84
C GLU A 109 5.58 8.36 7.70
N ASP A 110 5.00 8.47 8.88
CA ASP A 110 4.79 7.33 9.77
C ASP A 110 3.80 6.31 9.20
N GLN A 111 2.75 6.77 8.51
CA GLN A 111 1.81 5.91 7.80
C GLN A 111 2.45 5.22 6.61
N PHE A 112 3.32 5.93 5.89
CA PHE A 112 4.09 5.36 4.80
C PHE A 112 5.00 4.23 5.29
N ARG A 113 5.70 4.41 6.40
CA ARG A 113 6.50 3.35 7.03
C ARG A 113 5.64 2.15 7.40
N TYR A 114 4.46 2.39 7.93
CA TYR A 114 3.50 1.34 8.23
C TYR A 114 3.12 0.51 7.00
N TYR A 115 2.86 1.16 5.86
CA TYR A 115 2.53 0.46 4.61
C TYR A 115 3.68 -0.41 4.09
N ILE A 116 4.90 0.03 4.23
CA ILE A 116 6.08 -0.67 3.70
C ILE A 116 6.65 -1.68 4.70
N GLU A 117 6.92 -1.26 5.91
CA GLU A 117 7.61 -2.05 6.93
C GLU A 117 6.66 -2.93 7.75
N GLY A 118 5.35 -2.69 7.62
CA GLY A 118 4.36 -3.31 8.47
C GLY A 118 4.19 -2.55 9.78
N GLU A 119 3.38 -3.11 10.67
CA GLU A 119 3.04 -2.46 11.93
C GLU A 119 4.29 -2.28 12.81
N PRO A 120 4.77 -1.05 13.03
CA PRO A 120 5.84 -0.85 14.00
C PRO A 120 5.30 -1.25 15.37
N VAL A 121 6.01 -2.10 16.06
CA VAL A 121 5.72 -2.34 17.48
C VAL A 121 5.80 -0.98 18.15
N ARG A 122 4.65 -0.43 18.50
CA ARG A 122 4.57 0.89 19.10
C ARG A 122 5.44 0.91 20.34
N ALA A 123 6.15 2.01 20.57
CA ALA A 123 6.96 2.17 21.80
C ALA A 123 6.12 1.90 23.04
N ARG A 124 4.82 2.23 22.98
CA ARG A 124 3.83 1.91 23.99
C ARG A 124 3.67 0.40 24.20
N ASP A 125 3.59 -0.39 23.13
CA ASP A 125 3.38 -1.83 23.21
C ASP A 125 4.65 -2.53 23.74
N LYS A 126 5.84 -2.03 23.35
CA LYS A 126 7.11 -2.47 23.95
C LYS A 126 7.18 -2.16 25.43
N PHE A 127 6.74 -0.99 25.83
CA PHE A 127 6.71 -0.58 27.22
C PHE A 127 5.72 -1.42 28.03
N MET A 128 4.53 -1.68 27.49
CA MET A 128 3.52 -2.51 28.13
C MET A 128 3.95 -3.99 28.19
N ALA A 129 4.66 -4.50 27.17
CA ALA A 129 5.21 -5.85 27.20
C ALA A 129 6.40 -6.01 28.18
N GLN A 130 7.14 -4.94 28.45
CA GLN A 130 8.27 -4.94 29.38
C GLN A 130 7.85 -4.77 30.85
N LYS A 131 6.65 -4.28 31.09
CA LYS A 131 6.05 -4.20 32.43
C LYS A 131 4.86 -5.15 32.49
N PRO A 132 5.10 -6.43 32.77
CA PRO A 132 4.02 -7.41 32.82
C PRO A 132 2.98 -7.12 33.90
N ASP A 133 3.19 -6.15 34.80
CA ASP A 133 2.40 -6.13 36.01
C ASP A 133 2.10 -4.75 36.60
N TYR A 134 1.89 -3.73 35.73
CA TYR A 134 1.42 -2.45 36.25
C TYR A 134 0.03 -2.57 36.92
N LEU A 135 -0.84 -3.39 36.35
CA LEU A 135 -2.17 -3.66 36.91
C LEU A 135 -2.06 -4.48 38.22
N ASP A 136 -1.19 -5.48 38.24
CA ASP A 136 -1.02 -6.31 39.41
C ASP A 136 -0.30 -5.54 40.53
N GLN A 137 0.66 -4.66 40.23
CA GLN A 137 1.22 -3.72 41.19
C GLN A 137 0.16 -2.76 41.72
N LEU A 138 -0.67 -2.20 40.86
CA LEU A 138 -1.73 -1.27 41.22
C LEU A 138 -2.78 -1.99 42.09
N LEU A 139 -3.10 -3.24 41.77
CA LEU A 139 -4.05 -4.05 42.51
C LEU A 139 -3.47 -4.51 43.88
N SER A 140 -2.16 -4.80 43.95
CA SER A 140 -1.51 -5.14 45.20
C SER A 140 -1.43 -3.97 46.17
N ASP A 141 -1.33 -2.74 45.67
CA ASP A 141 -1.37 -1.51 46.47
C ASP A 141 -2.78 -1.19 46.99
N PHE A 142 -3.81 -1.81 46.40
CA PHE A 142 -5.21 -1.65 46.77
C PHE A 142 -5.78 -2.84 47.56
N GLU A 143 -4.99 -3.82 47.98
CA GLU A 143 -5.47 -4.84 48.90
C GLU A 143 -5.77 -4.16 50.23
N PRO A 144 -7.05 -4.11 50.65
CA PRO A 144 -7.40 -3.55 51.94
C PRO A 144 -6.84 -4.46 53.03
N ASP A 145 -6.06 -3.87 53.89
CA ASP A 145 -5.68 -4.51 55.19
C ASP A 145 -6.97 -4.89 55.91
N ILE A 146 -7.35 -6.15 55.79
CA ILE A 146 -8.47 -6.72 56.55
C ILE A 146 -7.91 -7.34 57.81
#